data_93646d8813e313a4cba30c10f56cbc71
#
_entry.id   93646d8813e313a4cba30c10f56cbc71
#
_cell.length_a   1.000
_cell.length_b   1.000
_cell.length_c   1.000
_cell.angle_alpha   90.00
_cell.angle_beta   90.00
_cell.angle_gamma   90.00
#
_symmetry.space_group_name_H-M   'P 1'
#
loop_
_entity.id
_entity.type
_entity.pdbx_description
1 polymer ?
#
loop_
_entity_poly.entity_id
_entity_poly.type
_entity_poly.pdbx_seq_one_letter_code
_entity_poly.pdbx_strand_id
1 'polypeptide(L)'
;MLKIYDVESARRGLLKRNPPDETQVPPVMLDRIAATFGERIGPEEAVKRILRDIRARGDLALREWSQRLDNFPTDAPLRVPAAELDAALAALPQPEREALEVAAQRIREFYRRQPLSSWFTNDLGGTLGQFIRPLKRVGLYVPAGTAPLPSTVLMSAVPAQVAGVKDVVVVAPPRSSPGSGTGHGSTGQISPVILAACALVGVREVYAMGGAQAIGALAYGTESVPAVDKIFGPGNLFVTLAKRQVFGAVGIDGLAGPTETMVIADEHARPAWVAADLLAQAEHDVLASAILLTPSRKLAEAVQVEVGRQMETLPRADILAQSLPGQSGIIITRDLDEAAELNNLYAPEHLCLAVADPWALSEKINNAGGIFMGEHSFEVLGDYVAGPSHVMPTGGSARFASPLNVWDFVHIISLIALNPATTAEIAPLAARIARAEGLEAHARSADFRSAKS
;
A
#
# COMPACT_ATOMS: atom_id res chain seq x y z
N MET A 1 -19.59 -19.94 6.10
CA MET A 1 -20.81 -19.11 6.03
C MET A 1 -20.59 -17.86 6.89
N LEU A 2 -20.91 -16.68 6.39
CA LEU A 2 -20.84 -15.43 7.16
C LEU A 2 -21.73 -15.50 8.40
N LYS A 3 -21.19 -15.08 9.55
CA LYS A 3 -21.95 -15.02 10.80
C LYS A 3 -22.63 -13.66 10.94
N ILE A 4 -23.81 -13.65 11.57
CA ILE A 4 -24.52 -12.40 11.91
C ILE A 4 -24.28 -12.10 13.37
N TYR A 5 -23.88 -10.87 13.66
CA TYR A 5 -23.51 -10.36 14.99
C TYR A 5 -24.44 -9.22 15.39
N ASP A 6 -24.66 -9.06 16.68
CA ASP A 6 -25.03 -7.77 17.27
C ASP A 6 -23.78 -6.89 17.44
N VAL A 7 -24.01 -5.59 17.64
CA VAL A 7 -22.94 -4.59 17.76
C VAL A 7 -21.99 -4.88 18.92
N GLU A 8 -22.51 -5.31 20.07
CA GLU A 8 -21.70 -5.55 21.25
C GLU A 8 -20.75 -6.75 21.08
N SER A 9 -21.24 -7.83 20.54
CA SER A 9 -20.43 -9.01 20.20
C SER A 9 -19.40 -8.70 19.13
N ALA A 10 -19.78 -7.91 18.11
CA ALA A 10 -18.86 -7.48 17.06
C ALA A 10 -17.70 -6.60 17.60
N ARG A 11 -18.00 -5.66 18.49
CA ARG A 11 -16.97 -4.81 19.14
C ARG A 11 -15.97 -5.62 19.97
N ARG A 12 -16.40 -6.69 20.62
CA ARG A 12 -15.53 -7.56 21.42
C ARG A 12 -14.70 -8.55 20.58
N GLY A 13 -15.10 -8.83 19.36
CA GLY A 13 -14.46 -9.81 18.46
C GLY A 13 -14.09 -9.23 17.11
N LEU A 14 -15.00 -9.28 16.13
CA LEU A 14 -14.77 -8.99 14.72
C LEU A 14 -14.18 -7.60 14.45
N LEU A 15 -14.62 -6.57 15.20
CA LEU A 15 -14.12 -5.19 15.05
C LEU A 15 -12.90 -4.88 15.93
N LYS A 16 -12.43 -5.84 16.72
CA LYS A 16 -11.25 -5.63 17.56
C LYS A 16 -10.00 -5.63 16.70
N ARG A 17 -9.24 -4.53 16.74
CA ARG A 17 -7.90 -4.47 16.13
C ARG A 17 -6.87 -5.04 17.10
N ASN A 18 -6.12 -6.01 16.65
CA ASN A 18 -4.97 -6.50 17.39
C ASN A 18 -3.75 -5.65 17.00
N PRO A 19 -2.90 -5.26 17.97
CA PRO A 19 -1.62 -4.62 17.66
C PRO A 19 -0.79 -5.49 16.72
N PRO A 20 0.00 -4.91 15.80
CA PRO A 20 0.80 -5.67 14.84
C PRO A 20 1.80 -6.64 15.48
N ASP A 21 2.26 -6.35 16.69
CA ASP A 21 3.18 -7.16 17.48
C ASP A 21 2.51 -8.33 18.21
N GLU A 22 1.19 -8.31 18.37
CA GLU A 22 0.40 -9.42 18.92
C GLU A 22 -0.09 -10.41 17.85
N THR A 23 0.22 -10.18 16.58
CA THR A 23 -0.21 -11.08 15.50
C THR A 23 0.46 -12.45 15.67
N GLN A 24 -0.34 -13.47 15.93
CA GLN A 24 0.16 -14.84 16.08
C GLN A 24 0.72 -15.34 14.74
N VAL A 25 1.99 -15.72 14.77
CA VAL A 25 2.66 -16.31 13.59
C VAL A 25 2.24 -17.77 13.49
N PRO A 26 1.69 -18.23 12.36
CA PRO A 26 1.30 -19.62 12.19
C PRO A 26 2.47 -20.60 12.44
N PRO A 27 2.27 -21.73 13.14
CA PRO A 27 3.32 -22.71 13.39
C PRO A 27 4.06 -23.17 12.14
N VAL A 28 3.35 -23.38 11.03
CA VAL A 28 3.94 -23.74 9.73
C VAL A 28 4.95 -22.70 9.24
N MET A 29 4.71 -21.42 9.49
CA MET A 29 5.65 -20.35 9.14
C MET A 29 6.90 -20.40 10.01
N LEU A 30 6.76 -20.65 11.31
CA LEU A 30 7.91 -20.83 12.22
C LEU A 30 8.76 -22.04 11.86
N ASP A 31 8.14 -23.14 11.43
CA ASP A 31 8.85 -24.34 10.99
C ASP A 31 9.62 -24.08 9.67
N ARG A 32 9.05 -23.31 8.73
CA ARG A 32 9.76 -22.88 7.52
C ARG A 32 10.95 -21.96 7.83
N ILE A 33 10.79 -21.04 8.78
CA ILE A 33 11.89 -20.17 9.23
C ILE A 33 12.99 -21.05 9.84
N ALA A 34 12.64 -21.99 10.71
CA ALA A 34 13.59 -22.90 11.33
C ALA A 34 14.35 -23.74 10.31
N ALA A 35 13.68 -24.26 9.29
CA ALA A 35 14.31 -24.99 8.18
C ALA A 35 15.28 -24.11 7.38
N THR A 36 14.95 -22.83 7.17
CA THR A 36 15.78 -21.90 6.40
C THR A 36 17.03 -21.43 7.16
N PHE A 37 16.88 -21.19 8.49
CA PHE A 37 17.96 -20.63 9.31
C PHE A 37 18.72 -21.65 10.14
N GLY A 38 18.25 -22.90 10.20
CA GLY A 38 18.85 -23.98 11.02
C GLY A 38 18.53 -23.85 12.53
N GLU A 39 17.72 -22.86 12.91
CA GLU A 39 17.31 -22.61 14.30
C GLU A 39 15.91 -21.96 14.36
N ARG A 40 15.22 -22.11 15.47
CA ARG A 40 13.88 -21.60 15.67
C ARG A 40 13.92 -20.12 16.10
N ILE A 41 13.73 -19.22 15.15
CA ILE A 41 13.67 -17.77 15.37
C ILE A 41 12.33 -17.20 14.86
N GLY A 42 11.95 -16.01 15.36
CA GLY A 42 10.76 -15.31 14.88
C GLY A 42 10.98 -14.61 13.54
N PRO A 43 9.89 -14.23 12.85
CA PRO A 43 9.97 -13.55 11.54
C PRO A 43 10.78 -12.25 11.58
N GLU A 44 10.68 -11.48 12.67
CA GLU A 44 11.41 -10.22 12.83
C GLU A 44 12.93 -10.42 12.86
N GLU A 45 13.39 -11.42 13.63
CA GLU A 45 14.82 -11.75 13.68
C GLU A 45 15.31 -12.34 12.36
N ALA A 46 14.49 -13.16 11.70
CA ALA A 46 14.80 -13.67 10.36
C ALA A 46 15.01 -12.53 9.35
N VAL A 47 14.08 -11.57 9.30
CA VAL A 47 14.18 -10.38 8.44
C VAL A 47 15.41 -9.55 8.80
N LYS A 48 15.66 -9.31 10.09
CA LYS A 48 16.83 -8.55 10.56
C LYS A 48 18.15 -9.17 10.07
N ARG A 49 18.27 -10.49 10.10
CA ARG A 49 19.46 -11.19 9.60
C ARG A 49 19.62 -11.05 8.09
N ILE A 50 18.53 -11.19 7.33
CA ILE A 50 18.55 -10.99 5.88
C ILE A 50 19.02 -9.58 5.55
N LEU A 51 18.40 -8.55 6.16
CA LEU A 51 18.72 -7.15 5.90
C LEU A 51 20.17 -6.81 6.25
N ARG A 52 20.66 -7.30 7.40
CA ARG A 52 22.05 -7.11 7.80
C ARG A 52 23.03 -7.75 6.81
N ASP A 53 22.69 -8.93 6.31
CA ASP A 53 23.51 -9.66 5.36
C ASP A 53 23.58 -8.95 4.00
N ILE A 54 22.42 -8.50 3.47
CA ILE A 54 22.35 -7.68 2.25
C ILE A 54 23.22 -6.43 2.39
N ARG A 55 23.09 -5.71 3.51
CA ARG A 55 23.87 -4.49 3.75
C ARG A 55 25.38 -4.76 3.81
N ALA A 56 25.80 -5.93 4.28
CA ALA A 56 27.21 -6.26 4.45
C ALA A 56 27.85 -6.84 3.20
N ARG A 57 27.12 -7.64 2.39
CA ARG A 57 27.68 -8.44 1.30
C ARG A 57 27.07 -8.16 -0.09
N GLY A 58 26.14 -7.18 -0.19
CA GLY A 58 25.55 -6.72 -1.45
C GLY A 58 24.93 -7.85 -2.29
N ASP A 59 25.28 -7.92 -3.56
CA ASP A 59 24.76 -8.88 -4.53
C ASP A 59 24.99 -10.35 -4.13
N LEU A 60 26.09 -10.65 -3.45
CA LEU A 60 26.36 -12.01 -3.00
C LEU A 60 25.27 -12.50 -2.04
N ALA A 61 24.95 -11.71 -1.03
CA ALA A 61 23.86 -12.03 -0.10
C ALA A 61 22.50 -12.04 -0.80
N LEU A 62 22.23 -11.06 -1.69
CA LEU A 62 20.99 -10.98 -2.44
C LEU A 62 20.72 -12.26 -3.25
N ARG A 63 21.73 -12.78 -3.97
CA ARG A 63 21.61 -14.02 -4.75
C ARG A 63 21.42 -15.24 -3.86
N GLU A 64 22.19 -15.36 -2.77
CA GLU A 64 22.06 -16.47 -1.83
C GLU A 64 20.67 -16.52 -1.18
N TRP A 65 20.15 -15.39 -0.73
CA TRP A 65 18.81 -15.32 -0.13
C TRP A 65 17.71 -15.54 -1.18
N SER A 66 17.84 -15.01 -2.39
CA SER A 66 16.89 -15.26 -3.49
C SER A 66 16.87 -16.73 -3.88
N GLN A 67 18.02 -17.40 -3.88
CA GLN A 67 18.07 -18.85 -4.10
C GLN A 67 17.37 -19.62 -2.98
N ARG A 68 17.65 -19.28 -1.70
CA ARG A 68 17.09 -20.01 -0.55
C ARG A 68 15.58 -19.80 -0.37
N LEU A 69 15.07 -18.60 -0.63
CA LEU A 69 13.69 -18.22 -0.35
C LEU A 69 12.78 -18.36 -1.57
N ASP A 70 13.28 -18.05 -2.76
CA ASP A 70 12.50 -18.02 -4.00
C ASP A 70 12.95 -19.10 -5.00
N ASN A 71 13.95 -19.95 -4.66
CA ASN A 71 14.62 -20.89 -5.59
C ASN A 71 15.10 -20.21 -6.87
N PHE A 72 15.54 -18.97 -6.79
CA PHE A 72 16.02 -18.20 -7.93
C PHE A 72 17.33 -18.82 -8.45
N PRO A 73 17.48 -19.06 -9.76
CA PRO A 73 18.71 -19.62 -10.32
C PRO A 73 19.90 -18.67 -10.07
N THR A 74 21.01 -19.21 -9.57
CA THR A 74 22.19 -18.41 -9.16
C THR A 74 22.90 -17.69 -10.31
N ASP A 75 22.78 -18.20 -11.51
CA ASP A 75 23.36 -17.69 -12.75
C ASP A 75 22.41 -16.77 -13.54
N ALA A 76 21.11 -16.75 -13.18
CA ALA A 76 20.14 -15.90 -13.85
C ALA A 76 20.40 -14.41 -13.54
N PRO A 77 20.17 -13.49 -14.52
CA PRO A 77 20.26 -12.07 -14.27
C PRO A 77 19.12 -11.60 -13.36
N LEU A 78 19.47 -10.85 -12.30
CA LEU A 78 18.46 -10.22 -11.44
C LEU A 78 17.63 -9.18 -12.20
N ARG A 79 18.29 -8.39 -13.05
CA ARG A 79 17.65 -7.39 -13.89
C ARG A 79 17.05 -8.04 -15.14
N VAL A 80 15.77 -7.78 -15.38
CA VAL A 80 15.07 -8.23 -16.58
C VAL A 80 15.55 -7.41 -17.78
N PRO A 81 15.97 -8.04 -18.88
CA PRO A 81 16.35 -7.35 -20.11
C PRO A 81 15.17 -6.55 -20.69
N ALA A 82 15.42 -5.34 -21.20
CA ALA A 82 14.38 -4.51 -21.80
C ALA A 82 13.63 -5.20 -22.96
N ALA A 83 14.31 -6.06 -23.72
CA ALA A 83 13.69 -6.84 -24.79
C ALA A 83 12.62 -7.83 -24.28
N GLU A 84 12.76 -8.36 -23.06
CA GLU A 84 11.74 -9.25 -22.47
C GLU A 84 10.48 -8.48 -22.09
N LEU A 85 10.61 -7.22 -21.62
CA LEU A 85 9.46 -6.35 -21.37
C LEU A 85 8.71 -6.05 -22.66
N ASP A 86 9.42 -5.70 -23.74
CA ASP A 86 8.82 -5.39 -25.04
C ASP A 86 8.16 -6.64 -25.64
N ALA A 87 8.79 -7.80 -25.53
CA ALA A 87 8.22 -9.07 -25.97
C ALA A 87 6.95 -9.45 -25.18
N ALA A 88 6.95 -9.23 -23.86
CA ALA A 88 5.79 -9.49 -23.01
C ALA A 88 4.59 -8.58 -23.41
N LEU A 89 4.85 -7.31 -23.69
CA LEU A 89 3.80 -6.38 -24.13
C LEU A 89 3.28 -6.75 -25.54
N ALA A 90 4.16 -7.16 -26.43
CA ALA A 90 3.77 -7.59 -27.79
C ALA A 90 2.96 -8.90 -27.78
N ALA A 91 3.24 -9.80 -26.82
CA ALA A 91 2.53 -11.07 -26.68
C ALA A 91 1.22 -10.97 -25.90
N LEU A 92 0.93 -9.83 -25.26
CA LEU A 92 -0.30 -9.64 -24.49
C LEU A 92 -1.51 -9.64 -25.43
N PRO A 93 -2.56 -10.43 -25.15
CA PRO A 93 -3.76 -10.43 -25.95
C PRO A 93 -4.39 -9.03 -26.03
N GLN A 94 -4.98 -8.69 -27.19
CA GLN A 94 -5.48 -7.35 -27.46
C GLN A 94 -6.52 -6.86 -26.43
N PRO A 95 -7.50 -7.66 -25.95
CA PRO A 95 -8.47 -7.20 -24.96
C PRO A 95 -7.83 -6.84 -23.61
N GLU A 96 -6.85 -7.62 -23.14
CA GLU A 96 -6.13 -7.37 -21.89
C GLU A 96 -5.24 -6.11 -22.03
N ARG A 97 -4.62 -5.94 -23.19
CA ARG A 97 -3.83 -4.74 -23.48
C ARG A 97 -4.68 -3.49 -23.45
N GLU A 98 -5.83 -3.49 -24.12
CA GLU A 98 -6.77 -2.36 -24.12
C GLU A 98 -7.25 -2.04 -22.70
N ALA A 99 -7.57 -3.04 -21.90
CA ALA A 99 -7.97 -2.86 -20.50
C ALA A 99 -6.88 -2.16 -19.68
N LEU A 100 -5.62 -2.60 -19.81
CA LEU A 100 -4.49 -1.97 -19.10
C LEU A 100 -4.21 -0.54 -19.63
N GLU A 101 -4.36 -0.29 -20.91
CA GLU A 101 -4.20 1.04 -21.52
C GLU A 101 -5.26 2.02 -20.98
N VAL A 102 -6.53 1.59 -20.92
CA VAL A 102 -7.63 2.39 -20.35
C VAL A 102 -7.38 2.66 -18.88
N ALA A 103 -6.99 1.64 -18.10
CA ALA A 103 -6.66 1.79 -16.69
C ALA A 103 -5.53 2.82 -16.49
N ALA A 104 -4.41 2.66 -17.19
CA ALA A 104 -3.27 3.58 -17.11
C ALA A 104 -3.64 5.02 -17.48
N GLN A 105 -4.48 5.20 -18.51
CA GLN A 105 -4.97 6.52 -18.90
C GLN A 105 -5.82 7.16 -17.82
N ARG A 106 -6.80 6.42 -17.25
CA ARG A 106 -7.69 6.94 -16.22
C ARG A 106 -6.94 7.31 -14.95
N ILE A 107 -5.98 6.48 -14.52
CA ILE A 107 -5.10 6.75 -13.39
C ILE A 107 -4.31 8.05 -13.64
N ARG A 108 -3.71 8.20 -14.81
CA ARG A 108 -2.95 9.41 -15.18
C ARG A 108 -3.82 10.66 -15.17
N GLU A 109 -5.03 10.58 -15.73
CA GLU A 109 -5.98 11.71 -15.77
C GLU A 109 -6.47 12.09 -14.37
N PHE A 110 -6.66 11.13 -13.47
CA PHE A 110 -7.03 11.38 -12.08
C PHE A 110 -5.91 12.14 -11.36
N TYR A 111 -4.69 11.61 -11.39
CA TYR A 111 -3.57 12.18 -10.64
C TYR A 111 -3.07 13.51 -11.17
N ARG A 112 -3.21 13.78 -12.45
CA ARG A 112 -2.93 15.11 -13.04
C ARG A 112 -3.81 16.23 -12.48
N ARG A 113 -4.95 15.91 -11.86
CA ARG A 113 -5.84 16.88 -11.24
C ARG A 113 -5.47 17.22 -9.80
N GLN A 114 -4.61 16.43 -9.17
CA GLN A 114 -4.14 16.73 -7.83
C GLN A 114 -3.18 17.94 -7.87
N PRO A 115 -3.43 19.00 -7.07
CA PRO A 115 -2.57 20.17 -7.07
C PRO A 115 -1.19 19.82 -6.51
N LEU A 116 -0.15 20.07 -7.29
CA LEU A 116 1.24 19.81 -6.93
C LEU A 116 2.11 20.96 -7.42
N SER A 117 2.06 22.10 -6.70
CA SER A 117 2.79 23.30 -7.07
C SER A 117 3.52 23.93 -5.90
N SER A 118 4.76 24.40 -6.13
CA SER A 118 5.46 25.26 -5.21
C SER A 118 4.69 26.57 -5.02
N TRP A 119 4.76 27.14 -3.83
CA TRP A 119 4.09 28.41 -3.52
C TRP A 119 4.99 29.36 -2.74
N PHE A 120 4.74 30.65 -2.88
CA PHE A 120 5.51 31.70 -2.23
C PHE A 120 4.56 32.84 -1.80
N THR A 121 4.96 33.53 -0.70
CA THR A 121 4.33 34.75 -0.23
C THR A 121 5.37 35.82 0.08
N ASN A 122 5.01 37.08 -0.09
CA ASN A 122 5.82 38.23 0.28
C ASN A 122 5.26 38.99 1.50
N ASP A 123 4.15 38.51 2.07
CA ASP A 123 3.40 39.23 3.12
C ASP A 123 4.12 39.26 4.48
N LEU A 124 5.18 38.46 4.64
CA LEU A 124 5.97 38.34 5.87
C LEU A 124 7.35 39.00 5.79
N GLY A 125 7.50 40.00 4.91
CA GLY A 125 8.71 40.83 4.84
C GLY A 125 9.90 40.18 4.14
N GLY A 126 9.69 39.74 2.94
CA GLY A 126 10.62 39.02 2.08
C GLY A 126 9.87 37.93 1.32
N THR A 127 10.57 36.94 0.81
CA THR A 127 9.93 35.81 0.14
C THR A 127 10.03 34.56 1.02
N LEU A 128 8.89 34.06 1.48
CA LEU A 128 8.79 32.76 2.14
C LEU A 128 7.96 31.81 1.27
N GLY A 129 8.18 30.52 1.41
CA GLY A 129 7.40 29.56 0.65
C GLY A 129 7.90 28.13 0.77
N GLN A 130 7.39 27.31 -0.13
CA GLN A 130 7.77 25.90 -0.20
C GLN A 130 8.04 25.49 -1.64
N PHE A 131 9.20 24.87 -1.85
CA PHE A 131 9.47 24.12 -3.07
C PHE A 131 8.93 22.71 -2.92
N ILE A 132 8.16 22.26 -3.90
CA ILE A 132 7.77 20.86 -4.05
C ILE A 132 8.69 20.23 -5.07
N ARG A 133 9.39 19.18 -4.68
CA ARG A 133 10.37 18.48 -5.52
C ARG A 133 10.04 16.99 -5.58
N PRO A 134 10.03 16.38 -6.78
CA PRO A 134 9.89 14.94 -6.89
C PRO A 134 11.08 14.23 -6.25
N LEU A 135 10.80 13.04 -5.69
CA LEU A 135 11.86 12.10 -5.33
C LEU A 135 12.65 11.73 -6.59
N LYS A 136 13.92 11.45 -6.44
CA LYS A 136 14.78 11.15 -7.58
C LYS A 136 14.51 9.74 -8.11
N ARG A 137 14.46 8.76 -7.18
CA ARG A 137 14.37 7.33 -7.49
C ARG A 137 13.47 6.61 -6.50
N VAL A 138 12.52 5.82 -6.98
CA VAL A 138 11.60 5.07 -6.13
C VAL A 138 11.55 3.60 -6.52
N GLY A 139 11.37 2.73 -5.51
CA GLY A 139 11.21 1.29 -5.68
C GLY A 139 9.76 0.87 -5.48
N LEU A 140 9.21 0.14 -6.42
CA LEU A 140 7.86 -0.39 -6.38
C LEU A 140 7.93 -1.91 -6.18
N TYR A 141 7.44 -2.39 -5.05
CA TYR A 141 7.29 -3.82 -4.80
C TYR A 141 5.94 -4.28 -5.36
N VAL A 142 5.97 -5.16 -6.33
CA VAL A 142 4.78 -5.72 -6.99
C VAL A 142 4.59 -7.17 -6.55
N PRO A 143 3.53 -7.50 -5.83
CA PRO A 143 3.26 -8.87 -5.41
C PRO A 143 3.01 -9.79 -6.62
N ALA A 144 3.53 -11.03 -6.54
CA ALA A 144 3.32 -12.04 -7.56
C ALA A 144 3.22 -13.47 -6.97
N GLY A 145 2.95 -13.59 -5.67
CA GLY A 145 2.96 -14.88 -4.96
C GLY A 145 1.74 -15.75 -5.29
N THR A 146 0.54 -15.32 -4.92
CA THR A 146 -0.72 -16.05 -5.14
C THR A 146 -1.38 -15.70 -6.47
N ALA A 147 -1.20 -14.48 -6.93
CA ALA A 147 -1.63 -13.98 -8.24
C ALA A 147 -0.69 -12.88 -8.72
N PRO A 148 -0.40 -12.78 -10.02
CA PRO A 148 0.31 -11.64 -10.58
C PRO A 148 -0.62 -10.42 -10.59
N LEU A 149 -0.14 -9.28 -10.06
CA LEU A 149 -0.92 -8.05 -9.96
C LEU A 149 -0.37 -6.93 -10.88
N PRO A 150 -0.66 -6.97 -12.20
CA PRO A 150 -0.25 -5.91 -13.13
C PRO A 150 -0.88 -4.56 -12.77
N SER A 151 -2.07 -4.55 -12.14
CA SER A 151 -2.73 -3.35 -11.64
C SER A 151 -1.86 -2.59 -10.64
N THR A 152 -1.14 -3.28 -9.74
CA THR A 152 -0.22 -2.65 -8.78
C THR A 152 0.90 -1.88 -9.48
N VAL A 153 1.37 -2.35 -10.65
CA VAL A 153 2.34 -1.58 -11.47
C VAL A 153 1.73 -0.26 -11.89
N LEU A 154 0.52 -0.29 -12.47
CA LEU A 154 -0.15 0.92 -12.97
C LEU A 154 -0.47 1.88 -11.83
N MET A 155 -1.05 1.35 -10.74
CA MET A 155 -1.50 2.10 -9.56
C MET A 155 -0.36 2.74 -8.76
N SER A 156 0.89 2.31 -8.99
CA SER A 156 2.07 2.86 -8.31
C SER A 156 2.97 3.65 -9.27
N ALA A 157 3.25 3.12 -10.47
CA ALA A 157 4.17 3.77 -11.40
C ALA A 157 3.57 5.03 -12.04
N VAL A 158 2.29 5.02 -12.39
CA VAL A 158 1.65 6.18 -13.05
C VAL A 158 1.59 7.40 -12.11
N PRO A 159 1.18 7.30 -10.84
CA PRO A 159 1.26 8.43 -9.90
C PRO A 159 2.69 8.94 -9.69
N ALA A 160 3.68 8.03 -9.59
CA ALA A 160 5.10 8.41 -9.48
C ALA A 160 5.55 9.25 -10.69
N GLN A 161 5.19 8.84 -11.91
CA GLN A 161 5.50 9.57 -13.14
C GLN A 161 4.79 10.92 -13.20
N VAL A 162 3.53 11.00 -12.79
CA VAL A 162 2.76 12.26 -12.72
C VAL A 162 3.39 13.22 -11.72
N ALA A 163 3.90 12.72 -10.60
CA ALA A 163 4.64 13.53 -9.62
C ALA A 163 6.01 14.01 -10.12
N GLY A 164 6.51 13.46 -11.25
CA GLY A 164 7.78 13.85 -11.86
C GLY A 164 8.99 13.01 -11.42
N VAL A 165 8.77 11.83 -10.80
CA VAL A 165 9.86 10.89 -10.50
C VAL A 165 10.49 10.39 -11.79
N LYS A 166 11.82 10.47 -11.89
CA LYS A 166 12.56 10.09 -13.09
C LYS A 166 12.87 8.60 -13.12
N ASP A 167 13.31 8.05 -12.00
CA ASP A 167 13.78 6.67 -11.90
C ASP A 167 12.75 5.85 -11.10
N VAL A 168 11.90 5.12 -11.82
CA VAL A 168 10.93 4.18 -11.24
C VAL A 168 11.44 2.76 -11.45
N VAL A 169 11.68 2.05 -10.35
CA VAL A 169 12.18 0.67 -10.33
C VAL A 169 11.09 -0.25 -9.85
N VAL A 170 10.86 -1.35 -10.55
CA VAL A 170 9.94 -2.40 -10.14
C VAL A 170 10.73 -3.62 -9.67
N VAL A 171 10.34 -4.18 -8.53
CA VAL A 171 10.77 -5.49 -8.07
C VAL A 171 9.55 -6.40 -7.92
N ALA A 172 9.66 -7.61 -8.42
CA ALA A 172 8.60 -8.62 -8.28
C ALA A 172 9.23 -10.01 -8.08
N PRO A 173 8.63 -10.85 -7.21
CA PRO A 173 9.12 -12.21 -7.04
C PRO A 173 8.99 -13.00 -8.34
N PRO A 174 9.93 -13.91 -8.61
CA PRO A 174 9.87 -14.80 -9.77
C PRO A 174 8.70 -15.78 -9.63
N ARG A 175 8.18 -16.25 -10.75
CA ARG A 175 7.09 -17.23 -10.80
C ARG A 175 7.54 -18.57 -10.25
N SER A 176 6.66 -19.20 -9.46
CA SER A 176 6.80 -20.61 -9.12
C SER A 176 6.56 -21.50 -10.34
N SER A 177 7.27 -22.60 -10.46
CA SER A 177 7.05 -23.59 -11.54
C SER A 177 5.66 -24.23 -11.38
N PRO A 178 4.93 -24.49 -12.48
CA PRO A 178 3.68 -25.22 -12.42
C PRO A 178 3.87 -26.60 -11.76
N GLY A 179 3.01 -26.96 -10.81
CA GLY A 179 3.05 -28.24 -10.10
C GLY A 179 3.94 -28.27 -8.86
N SER A 180 4.70 -27.23 -8.57
CA SER A 180 5.36 -27.06 -7.28
C SER A 180 4.36 -26.51 -6.27
N GLY A 181 3.69 -27.38 -5.52
CA GLY A 181 3.01 -26.95 -4.29
C GLY A 181 4.03 -26.16 -3.46
N THR A 182 3.59 -25.05 -2.90
CA THR A 182 4.35 -24.13 -2.01
C THR A 182 5.85 -24.45 -1.85
N GLY A 183 6.69 -24.01 -2.80
CA GLY A 183 8.13 -23.87 -2.53
C GLY A 183 9.15 -24.64 -3.36
N HIS A 184 8.81 -25.29 -4.46
CA HIS A 184 9.78 -26.09 -5.20
C HIS A 184 9.84 -25.68 -6.68
N GLY A 185 10.90 -24.98 -7.05
CA GLY A 185 11.24 -24.56 -8.40
C GLY A 185 10.77 -23.15 -8.77
N SER A 186 11.70 -22.27 -9.10
CA SER A 186 11.42 -20.98 -9.73
C SER A 186 11.86 -21.03 -11.18
N THR A 187 11.11 -20.35 -12.05
CA THR A 187 11.54 -20.16 -13.45
C THR A 187 12.63 -19.09 -13.57
N GLY A 188 12.92 -18.36 -12.50
CA GLY A 188 13.76 -17.16 -12.53
C GLY A 188 13.09 -15.96 -13.23
N GLN A 189 11.87 -16.13 -13.75
CA GLN A 189 11.17 -15.13 -14.55
C GLN A 189 9.97 -14.53 -13.82
N ILE A 190 9.77 -13.25 -14.00
CA ILE A 190 8.57 -12.55 -13.56
C ILE A 190 7.37 -12.93 -14.46
N SER A 191 6.16 -12.79 -13.94
CA SER A 191 4.94 -12.99 -14.72
C SER A 191 4.90 -12.09 -15.96
N PRO A 192 4.66 -12.62 -17.18
CA PRO A 192 4.62 -11.82 -18.40
C PRO A 192 3.64 -10.65 -18.35
N VAL A 193 2.50 -10.78 -17.67
CA VAL A 193 1.54 -9.69 -17.55
C VAL A 193 2.07 -8.53 -16.71
N ILE A 194 2.92 -8.78 -15.70
CA ILE A 194 3.60 -7.72 -14.93
C ILE A 194 4.64 -7.03 -15.82
N LEU A 195 5.43 -7.79 -16.59
CA LEU A 195 6.40 -7.23 -17.53
C LEU A 195 5.72 -6.37 -18.61
N ALA A 196 4.59 -6.84 -19.14
CA ALA A 196 3.78 -6.10 -20.11
C ALA A 196 3.24 -4.78 -19.51
N ALA A 197 2.75 -4.81 -18.27
CA ALA A 197 2.31 -3.60 -17.57
C ALA A 197 3.46 -2.61 -17.35
N CYS A 198 4.66 -3.09 -16.97
CA CYS A 198 5.86 -2.24 -16.86
C CYS A 198 6.20 -1.59 -18.20
N ALA A 199 6.25 -2.37 -19.29
CA ALA A 199 6.53 -1.88 -20.62
C ALA A 199 5.51 -0.83 -21.08
N LEU A 200 4.22 -1.10 -20.86
CA LEU A 200 3.10 -0.25 -21.22
C LEU A 200 3.20 1.15 -20.60
N VAL A 201 3.59 1.24 -19.32
CA VAL A 201 3.76 2.53 -18.63
C VAL A 201 5.20 3.07 -18.71
N GLY A 202 6.08 2.45 -19.50
CA GLY A 202 7.45 2.92 -19.73
C GLY A 202 8.43 2.67 -18.60
N VAL A 203 8.13 1.79 -17.64
CA VAL A 203 9.10 1.32 -16.65
C VAL A 203 10.04 0.34 -17.30
N ARG A 204 11.35 0.66 -17.29
CA ARG A 204 12.42 -0.11 -17.97
C ARG A 204 13.41 -0.76 -17.01
N GLU A 205 13.27 -0.50 -15.74
CA GLU A 205 14.13 -1.08 -14.70
C GLU A 205 13.30 -2.01 -13.82
N VAL A 206 13.46 -3.31 -14.06
CA VAL A 206 12.68 -4.36 -13.39
C VAL A 206 13.63 -5.44 -12.92
N TYR A 207 13.46 -5.90 -11.67
CA TYR A 207 14.29 -6.95 -11.07
C TYR A 207 13.43 -8.12 -10.58
N ALA A 208 13.90 -9.33 -10.89
CA ALA A 208 13.28 -10.58 -10.46
C ALA A 208 13.77 -10.94 -9.05
N MET A 209 13.18 -10.34 -8.04
CA MET A 209 13.46 -10.58 -6.64
C MET A 209 12.25 -10.26 -5.76
N GLY A 210 12.07 -11.01 -4.68
CA GLY A 210 10.95 -10.86 -3.74
C GLY A 210 11.40 -10.73 -2.30
N GLY A 211 10.45 -10.78 -1.37
CA GLY A 211 10.70 -10.89 0.06
C GLY A 211 11.52 -9.76 0.70
N ALA A 212 12.06 -10.06 1.88
CA ALA A 212 12.86 -9.11 2.65
C ALA A 212 14.18 -8.75 1.95
N GLN A 213 14.75 -9.66 1.15
CA GLN A 213 15.99 -9.43 0.41
C GLN A 213 15.80 -8.36 -0.68
N ALA A 214 14.65 -8.32 -1.35
CA ALA A 214 14.34 -7.27 -2.32
C ALA A 214 14.22 -5.89 -1.65
N ILE A 215 13.56 -5.83 -0.49
CA ILE A 215 13.45 -4.60 0.31
C ILE A 215 14.83 -4.13 0.77
N GLY A 216 15.69 -5.06 1.24
CA GLY A 216 17.07 -4.74 1.62
C GLY A 216 17.91 -4.19 0.46
N ALA A 217 17.80 -4.81 -0.73
CA ALA A 217 18.49 -4.34 -1.93
C ALA A 217 18.04 -2.94 -2.35
N LEU A 218 16.73 -2.67 -2.35
CA LEU A 218 16.21 -1.32 -2.65
C LEU A 218 16.64 -0.28 -1.61
N ALA A 219 16.69 -0.65 -0.32
CA ALA A 219 17.00 0.29 0.77
C ALA A 219 18.48 0.66 0.85
N TYR A 220 19.37 -0.32 0.73
CA TYR A 220 20.80 -0.12 0.96
C TYR A 220 21.61 0.02 -0.33
N GLY A 221 21.05 -0.44 -1.44
CA GLY A 221 21.77 -0.62 -2.68
C GLY A 221 22.66 -1.87 -2.65
N THR A 222 22.91 -2.39 -3.83
CA THR A 222 23.93 -3.43 -4.09
C THR A 222 24.65 -3.08 -5.38
N GLU A 223 25.60 -3.91 -5.82
CA GLU A 223 26.34 -3.68 -7.06
C GLU A 223 25.41 -3.65 -8.29
N SER A 224 24.36 -4.47 -8.29
CA SER A 224 23.38 -4.57 -9.40
C SER A 224 22.14 -3.71 -9.21
N VAL A 225 21.79 -3.34 -7.98
CA VAL A 225 20.53 -2.65 -7.62
C VAL A 225 20.85 -1.34 -6.91
N PRO A 226 20.84 -0.19 -7.61
CA PRO A 226 21.03 1.11 -6.95
C PRO A 226 19.92 1.39 -5.94
N ALA A 227 20.29 1.96 -4.77
CA ALA A 227 19.36 2.33 -3.72
C ALA A 227 18.30 3.32 -4.21
N VAL A 228 17.14 3.33 -3.51
CA VAL A 228 16.02 4.22 -3.79
C VAL A 228 15.76 5.17 -2.62
N ASP A 229 15.07 6.28 -2.87
CA ASP A 229 14.69 7.25 -1.83
C ASP A 229 13.49 6.78 -1.02
N LYS A 230 12.55 6.04 -1.66
CA LYS A 230 11.33 5.54 -1.00
C LYS A 230 10.86 4.24 -1.66
N ILE A 231 10.35 3.31 -0.84
CA ILE A 231 9.82 2.01 -1.26
C ILE A 231 8.31 2.02 -1.11
N PHE A 232 7.61 1.56 -2.14
CA PHE A 232 6.16 1.50 -2.23
C PHE A 232 5.68 0.08 -2.53
N GLY A 233 4.44 -0.17 -2.21
CA GLY A 233 3.73 -1.39 -2.56
C GLY A 233 3.49 -2.34 -1.39
N PRO A 234 2.37 -3.09 -1.44
CA PRO A 234 2.02 -4.10 -0.46
C PRO A 234 2.87 -5.36 -0.62
N GLY A 235 2.95 -6.17 0.43
CA GLY A 235 3.64 -7.43 0.39
C GLY A 235 3.24 -8.33 1.56
N ASN A 236 3.81 -9.52 1.62
CA ASN A 236 3.58 -10.44 2.72
C ASN A 236 4.24 -9.95 4.03
N LEU A 237 4.00 -10.69 5.12
CA LEU A 237 4.56 -10.38 6.45
C LEU A 237 6.06 -10.03 6.42
N PHE A 238 6.89 -10.77 5.67
CA PHE A 238 8.34 -10.54 5.60
C PHE A 238 8.67 -9.22 4.90
N VAL A 239 7.92 -8.85 3.86
CA VAL A 239 8.04 -7.55 3.18
C VAL A 239 7.64 -6.41 4.11
N THR A 240 6.53 -6.54 4.83
CA THR A 240 6.05 -5.54 5.80
C THR A 240 7.05 -5.35 6.92
N LEU A 241 7.58 -6.45 7.50
CA LEU A 241 8.62 -6.40 8.54
C LEU A 241 9.93 -5.79 8.02
N ALA A 242 10.31 -6.09 6.77
CA ALA A 242 11.50 -5.52 6.15
C ALA A 242 11.32 -4.00 5.94
N LYS A 243 10.20 -3.55 5.40
CA LYS A 243 9.88 -2.11 5.26
C LYS A 243 9.96 -1.39 6.61
N ARG A 244 9.39 -1.97 7.67
CA ARG A 244 9.46 -1.41 9.03
C ARG A 244 10.91 -1.28 9.52
N GLN A 245 11.76 -2.28 9.27
CA GLN A 245 13.15 -2.30 9.75
C GLN A 245 14.10 -1.40 8.95
N VAL A 246 13.80 -1.12 7.67
CA VAL A 246 14.63 -0.21 6.85
C VAL A 246 14.18 1.24 6.93
N PHE A 247 13.02 1.52 7.54
CA PHE A 247 12.52 2.89 7.71
C PHE A 247 13.54 3.74 8.48
N GLY A 248 13.85 4.91 7.92
CA GLY A 248 14.91 5.79 8.39
C GLY A 248 16.19 5.71 7.56
N ALA A 249 16.52 4.54 7.00
CA ALA A 249 17.55 4.44 5.94
C ALA A 249 16.94 4.75 4.56
N VAL A 250 15.68 4.43 4.37
CA VAL A 250 14.87 4.69 3.17
C VAL A 250 13.46 5.08 3.62
N GLY A 251 12.74 5.88 2.82
CA GLY A 251 11.31 6.13 3.04
C GLY A 251 10.45 4.91 2.69
N ILE A 252 9.26 4.83 3.27
CA ILE A 252 8.25 3.82 2.91
C ILE A 252 6.88 4.48 2.75
N ASP A 253 5.99 3.88 1.96
CA ASP A 253 4.59 4.32 1.81
C ASP A 253 3.75 4.00 3.05
N GLY A 254 3.96 2.82 3.65
CA GLY A 254 3.23 2.34 4.80
C GLY A 254 3.49 0.86 5.08
N LEU A 255 2.79 0.34 6.07
CA LEU A 255 2.85 -1.07 6.47
C LEU A 255 1.49 -1.71 6.15
N ALA A 256 1.37 -2.24 4.93
CA ALA A 256 0.14 -2.91 4.51
C ALA A 256 -0.01 -4.27 5.21
N GLY A 257 -1.22 -4.53 5.68
CA GLY A 257 -1.70 -5.83 6.14
C GLY A 257 -2.57 -6.53 5.11
N PRO A 258 -3.30 -7.58 5.51
CA PRO A 258 -4.34 -8.19 4.70
C PRO A 258 -5.40 -7.18 4.27
N THR A 259 -6.01 -7.40 3.11
CA THR A 259 -7.03 -6.50 2.58
C THR A 259 -8.32 -6.53 3.40
N GLU A 260 -9.03 -5.42 3.40
CA GLU A 260 -10.22 -5.20 4.21
C GLU A 260 -11.30 -4.47 3.41
N THR A 261 -12.52 -5.01 3.39
CA THR A 261 -13.68 -4.26 2.92
C THR A 261 -14.74 -4.15 4.00
N MET A 262 -15.40 -3.01 4.03
CA MET A 262 -16.60 -2.77 4.81
C MET A 262 -17.70 -2.22 3.90
N VAL A 263 -18.86 -2.85 3.92
CA VAL A 263 -20.04 -2.39 3.20
C VAL A 263 -21.04 -1.86 4.21
N ILE A 264 -21.50 -0.63 4.05
CA ILE A 264 -22.69 -0.11 4.76
C ILE A 264 -23.84 -0.16 3.76
N ALA A 265 -24.90 -0.90 4.11
CA ALA A 265 -26.06 -1.10 3.23
C ALA A 265 -27.39 -0.94 3.98
N ASP A 266 -28.36 -0.28 3.35
CA ASP A 266 -29.74 -0.21 3.82
C ASP A 266 -30.64 -1.24 3.12
N GLU A 267 -31.94 -1.21 3.38
CA GLU A 267 -32.93 -2.14 2.82
C GLU A 267 -33.09 -2.03 1.30
N HIS A 268 -32.59 -0.97 0.66
CA HIS A 268 -32.69 -0.76 -0.78
C HIS A 268 -31.55 -1.45 -1.55
N ALA A 269 -30.47 -1.85 -0.86
CA ALA A 269 -29.35 -2.52 -1.47
C ALA A 269 -29.72 -3.90 -2.03
N ARG A 270 -29.09 -4.27 -3.13
CA ARG A 270 -29.30 -5.57 -3.80
C ARG A 270 -28.44 -6.64 -3.13
N PRO A 271 -29.06 -7.67 -2.50
CA PRO A 271 -28.32 -8.69 -1.76
C PRO A 271 -27.22 -9.37 -2.58
N ALA A 272 -27.51 -9.68 -3.86
CA ALA A 272 -26.57 -10.35 -4.75
C ALA A 272 -25.33 -9.50 -5.07
N TRP A 273 -25.44 -8.16 -5.14
CA TRP A 273 -24.35 -7.27 -5.40
C TRP A 273 -23.49 -7.06 -4.15
N VAL A 274 -24.12 -6.85 -2.99
CA VAL A 274 -23.41 -6.79 -1.71
C VAL A 274 -22.63 -8.08 -1.44
N ALA A 275 -23.23 -9.25 -1.74
CA ALA A 275 -22.54 -10.52 -1.60
C ALA A 275 -21.33 -10.63 -2.54
N ALA A 276 -21.43 -10.15 -3.77
CA ALA A 276 -20.34 -10.16 -4.74
C ALA A 276 -19.17 -9.26 -4.28
N ASP A 277 -19.45 -8.07 -3.74
CA ASP A 277 -18.43 -7.16 -3.22
C ASP A 277 -17.69 -7.78 -2.02
N LEU A 278 -18.41 -8.37 -1.08
CA LEU A 278 -17.81 -9.08 0.06
C LEU A 278 -16.93 -10.27 -0.38
N LEU A 279 -17.36 -11.01 -1.40
CA LEU A 279 -16.62 -12.17 -1.93
C LEU A 279 -15.38 -11.73 -2.71
N ALA A 280 -15.46 -10.62 -3.45
CA ALA A 280 -14.34 -10.09 -4.21
C ALA A 280 -13.13 -9.79 -3.31
N GLN A 281 -13.33 -9.25 -2.10
CA GLN A 281 -12.24 -9.06 -1.14
C GLN A 281 -11.86 -10.32 -0.38
N ALA A 282 -12.85 -11.10 0.05
CA ALA A 282 -12.58 -12.29 0.84
C ALA A 282 -11.74 -13.34 0.09
N GLU A 283 -11.72 -13.33 -1.26
CA GLU A 283 -10.93 -14.26 -2.06
C GLU A 283 -9.43 -13.88 -2.18
N HIS A 284 -9.02 -12.69 -1.76
CA HIS A 284 -7.63 -12.24 -1.89
C HIS A 284 -6.67 -13.04 -1.01
N ASP A 285 -7.03 -13.25 0.26
CA ASP A 285 -6.20 -13.94 1.25
C ASP A 285 -7.05 -14.58 2.35
N VAL A 286 -6.52 -15.60 3.00
CA VAL A 286 -7.20 -16.28 4.14
C VAL A 286 -7.42 -15.36 5.35
N LEU A 287 -6.65 -14.26 5.46
CA LEU A 287 -6.76 -13.24 6.49
C LEU A 287 -7.54 -12.00 6.02
N ALA A 288 -8.07 -11.99 4.79
CA ALA A 288 -8.90 -10.90 4.29
C ALA A 288 -10.14 -10.70 5.16
N SER A 289 -10.58 -9.45 5.29
CA SER A 289 -11.75 -9.06 6.08
C SER A 289 -12.84 -8.51 5.17
N ALA A 290 -14.05 -9.05 5.27
CA ALA A 290 -15.23 -8.61 4.54
C ALA A 290 -16.43 -8.45 5.49
N ILE A 291 -16.81 -7.22 5.81
CA ILE A 291 -17.78 -6.87 6.85
C ILE A 291 -18.96 -6.11 6.24
N LEU A 292 -20.18 -6.58 6.50
CA LEU A 292 -21.41 -5.85 6.19
C LEU A 292 -21.95 -5.21 7.48
N LEU A 293 -22.24 -3.92 7.43
CA LEU A 293 -23.00 -3.19 8.43
C LEU A 293 -24.37 -2.83 7.86
N THR A 294 -25.46 -3.22 8.52
CA THR A 294 -26.81 -2.90 8.04
C THR A 294 -27.83 -2.85 9.18
N PRO A 295 -28.77 -1.89 9.16
CA PRO A 295 -29.92 -1.93 10.07
C PRO A 295 -30.99 -2.92 9.63
N SER A 296 -30.91 -3.47 8.41
CA SER A 296 -31.90 -4.38 7.84
C SER A 296 -31.55 -5.84 8.06
N ARG A 297 -32.18 -6.49 9.05
CA ARG A 297 -32.04 -7.94 9.25
C ARG A 297 -32.43 -8.73 8.00
N LYS A 298 -33.46 -8.29 7.27
CA LYS A 298 -33.91 -8.94 6.03
C LYS A 298 -32.80 -8.93 4.97
N LEU A 299 -32.12 -7.78 4.80
CA LEU A 299 -30.96 -7.68 3.89
C LEU A 299 -29.84 -8.61 4.35
N ALA A 300 -29.51 -8.58 5.63
CA ALA A 300 -28.44 -9.41 6.20
C ALA A 300 -28.63 -10.90 5.91
N GLU A 301 -29.84 -11.43 6.13
CA GLU A 301 -30.19 -12.83 5.86
C GLU A 301 -30.15 -13.13 4.36
N ALA A 302 -30.63 -12.21 3.50
CA ALA A 302 -30.57 -12.36 2.05
C ALA A 302 -29.13 -12.37 1.53
N VAL A 303 -28.25 -11.49 2.04
CA VAL A 303 -26.83 -11.47 1.68
C VAL A 303 -26.13 -12.75 2.14
N GLN A 304 -26.44 -13.26 3.34
CA GLN A 304 -25.86 -14.52 3.82
C GLN A 304 -26.20 -15.70 2.89
N VAL A 305 -27.43 -15.77 2.38
CA VAL A 305 -27.85 -16.77 1.40
C VAL A 305 -27.12 -16.61 0.08
N GLU A 306 -27.02 -15.37 -0.43
CA GLU A 306 -26.35 -15.06 -1.69
C GLU A 306 -24.84 -15.36 -1.65
N VAL A 307 -24.16 -15.07 -0.55
CA VAL A 307 -22.74 -15.45 -0.36
C VAL A 307 -22.58 -16.96 -0.48
N GLY A 308 -23.44 -17.74 0.19
CA GLY A 308 -23.40 -19.21 0.07
C GLY A 308 -23.57 -19.68 -1.37
N ARG A 309 -24.56 -19.15 -2.07
CA ARG A 309 -24.88 -19.51 -3.46
C ARG A 309 -23.75 -19.16 -4.44
N GLN A 310 -23.18 -17.96 -4.31
CA GLN A 310 -22.12 -17.50 -5.23
C GLN A 310 -20.79 -18.25 -5.00
N MET A 311 -20.46 -18.61 -3.76
CA MET A 311 -19.26 -19.40 -3.45
C MET A 311 -19.18 -20.74 -4.18
N GLU A 312 -20.31 -21.38 -4.49
CA GLU A 312 -20.36 -22.71 -5.13
C GLU A 312 -19.65 -22.73 -6.51
N THR A 313 -19.56 -21.60 -7.17
CA THR A 313 -19.01 -21.48 -8.53
C THR A 313 -17.66 -20.75 -8.61
N LEU A 314 -17.15 -20.24 -7.49
CA LEU A 314 -15.91 -19.47 -7.48
C LEU A 314 -14.67 -20.38 -7.43
N PRO A 315 -13.65 -20.12 -8.27
CA PRO A 315 -12.45 -20.97 -8.34
C PRO A 315 -11.63 -20.99 -7.05
N ARG A 316 -11.72 -19.91 -6.21
CA ARG A 316 -10.96 -19.77 -4.96
C ARG A 316 -11.78 -20.08 -3.72
N ALA A 317 -12.74 -20.99 -3.82
CA ALA A 317 -13.63 -21.39 -2.73
C ALA A 317 -12.90 -21.91 -1.47
N ASP A 318 -11.71 -22.48 -1.61
CA ASP A 318 -10.84 -22.93 -0.52
C ASP A 318 -10.28 -21.74 0.32
N ILE A 319 -9.96 -20.61 -0.30
CA ILE A 319 -9.57 -19.37 0.39
C ILE A 319 -10.80 -18.77 1.08
N LEU A 320 -11.91 -18.64 0.36
CA LEU A 320 -13.17 -18.12 0.89
C LEU A 320 -13.68 -18.94 2.10
N ALA A 321 -13.49 -20.26 2.09
CA ALA A 321 -13.87 -21.13 3.20
C ALA A 321 -13.07 -20.84 4.49
N GLN A 322 -11.92 -20.18 4.39
CA GLN A 322 -11.09 -19.79 5.53
C GLN A 322 -11.28 -18.31 5.91
N SER A 323 -11.32 -17.39 4.95
CA SER A 323 -11.43 -15.95 5.20
C SER A 323 -12.80 -15.57 5.77
N LEU A 324 -13.90 -16.09 5.23
CA LEU A 324 -15.25 -15.72 5.66
C LEU A 324 -15.57 -16.11 7.11
N PRO A 325 -15.22 -17.29 7.64
CA PRO A 325 -15.43 -17.59 9.06
C PRO A 325 -14.48 -16.87 10.01
N GLY A 326 -13.32 -16.44 9.50
CA GLY A 326 -12.23 -15.89 10.31
C GLY A 326 -12.41 -14.41 10.65
N GLN A 327 -12.31 -13.55 9.64
CA GLN A 327 -12.24 -12.09 9.79
C GLN A 327 -13.44 -11.37 9.17
N SER A 328 -14.51 -12.09 8.79
CA SER A 328 -15.65 -11.55 8.06
C SER A 328 -16.95 -11.78 8.80
N GLY A 329 -17.97 -10.95 8.51
CA GLY A 329 -19.28 -11.09 9.15
C GLY A 329 -20.27 -10.00 8.77
N ILE A 330 -21.49 -10.16 9.26
CA ILE A 330 -22.58 -9.21 9.11
C ILE A 330 -22.92 -8.65 10.50
N ILE A 331 -23.02 -7.36 10.64
CA ILE A 331 -23.35 -6.71 11.91
C ILE A 331 -24.68 -5.99 11.75
N ILE A 332 -25.65 -6.34 12.59
CA ILE A 332 -26.93 -5.62 12.63
C ILE A 332 -26.77 -4.38 13.49
N THR A 333 -26.86 -3.23 12.86
CA THR A 333 -26.82 -1.92 13.52
C THR A 333 -28.22 -1.42 13.83
N ARG A 334 -28.35 -0.46 14.72
CA ARG A 334 -29.61 0.20 15.03
C ARG A 334 -30.11 1.05 13.85
N ASP A 335 -29.17 1.78 13.25
CA ASP A 335 -29.37 2.71 12.14
C ASP A 335 -28.07 2.89 11.34
N LEU A 336 -28.07 3.74 10.30
CA LEU A 336 -26.91 4.06 9.48
C LEU A 336 -25.90 4.94 10.25
N ASP A 337 -26.31 5.67 11.27
CA ASP A 337 -25.41 6.49 12.09
C ASP A 337 -24.51 5.59 12.93
N GLU A 338 -25.06 4.56 13.56
CA GLU A 338 -24.26 3.56 14.28
C GLU A 338 -23.34 2.79 13.32
N ALA A 339 -23.79 2.52 12.08
CA ALA A 339 -22.94 1.91 11.07
C ALA A 339 -21.73 2.82 10.73
N ALA A 340 -21.94 4.14 10.57
CA ALA A 340 -20.86 5.10 10.34
C ALA A 340 -19.90 5.20 11.54
N GLU A 341 -20.42 5.16 12.77
CA GLU A 341 -19.58 5.13 13.99
C GLU A 341 -18.68 3.88 14.04
N LEU A 342 -19.24 2.71 13.71
CA LEU A 342 -18.48 1.45 13.67
C LEU A 342 -17.44 1.44 12.56
N ASN A 343 -17.77 2.00 11.39
CA ASN A 343 -16.81 2.20 10.32
C ASN A 343 -15.65 3.09 10.77
N ASN A 344 -15.93 4.24 11.37
CA ASN A 344 -14.90 5.17 11.83
C ASN A 344 -14.01 4.56 12.91
N LEU A 345 -14.57 3.69 13.76
CA LEU A 345 -13.80 2.92 14.73
C LEU A 345 -12.88 1.89 14.06
N TYR A 346 -13.39 1.17 13.08
CA TYR A 346 -12.66 0.12 12.38
C TYR A 346 -11.63 0.69 11.41
N ALA A 347 -11.96 1.80 10.72
CA ALA A 347 -11.14 2.47 9.71
C ALA A 347 -10.66 1.49 8.61
N PRO A 348 -11.58 0.96 7.79
CA PRO A 348 -11.27 -0.05 6.79
C PRO A 348 -10.43 0.51 5.64
N GLU A 349 -9.80 -0.38 4.88
CA GLU A 349 -9.17 -0.08 3.60
C GLU A 349 -10.20 0.41 2.58
N HIS A 350 -11.24 -0.40 2.33
CA HIS A 350 -12.33 -0.09 1.40
C HIS A 350 -13.63 0.10 2.18
N LEU A 351 -14.38 1.15 1.84
CA LEU A 351 -15.73 1.40 2.35
C LEU A 351 -16.71 1.57 1.20
N CYS A 352 -17.66 0.64 1.06
CA CYS A 352 -18.75 0.73 0.09
C CYS A 352 -20.02 1.24 0.78
N LEU A 353 -20.64 2.29 0.24
CA LEU A 353 -21.90 2.88 0.73
C LEU A 353 -23.05 2.47 -0.20
N ALA A 354 -23.62 1.28 0.01
CA ALA A 354 -24.75 0.76 -0.73
C ALA A 354 -26.08 1.17 -0.07
N VAL A 355 -26.34 2.46 -0.01
CA VAL A 355 -27.50 3.08 0.65
C VAL A 355 -28.24 4.02 -0.29
N ALA A 356 -29.46 4.40 0.04
CA ALA A 356 -30.29 5.29 -0.78
C ALA A 356 -29.66 6.67 -0.98
N ASP A 357 -29.01 7.25 0.04
CA ASP A 357 -28.25 8.50 -0.07
C ASP A 357 -26.83 8.33 0.45
N PRO A 358 -25.90 7.87 -0.42
CA PRO A 358 -24.50 7.69 -0.03
C PRO A 358 -23.77 9.02 0.23
N TRP A 359 -24.19 10.13 -0.37
CA TRP A 359 -23.57 11.44 -0.16
C TRP A 359 -23.85 11.97 1.25
N ALA A 360 -25.10 11.92 1.71
CA ALA A 360 -25.44 12.32 3.07
C ALA A 360 -24.73 11.45 4.12
N LEU A 361 -24.62 10.14 3.88
CA LEU A 361 -23.89 9.26 4.80
C LEU A 361 -22.38 9.51 4.78
N SER A 362 -21.81 9.84 3.64
CA SER A 362 -20.37 10.11 3.51
C SER A 362 -19.89 11.28 4.38
N GLU A 363 -20.74 12.26 4.68
CA GLU A 363 -20.40 13.37 5.58
C GLU A 363 -20.10 12.92 7.02
N LYS A 364 -20.55 11.71 7.41
CA LYS A 364 -20.32 11.10 8.73
C LYS A 364 -19.08 10.19 8.75
N ILE A 365 -18.45 9.97 7.60
CA ILE A 365 -17.29 9.09 7.46
C ILE A 365 -16.01 9.93 7.61
N ASN A 366 -15.23 9.60 8.63
CA ASN A 366 -13.95 10.25 8.89
C ASN A 366 -12.74 9.34 8.55
N ASN A 367 -12.94 8.03 8.59
CA ASN A 367 -11.86 7.06 8.46
C ASN A 367 -12.20 5.96 7.46
N ALA A 368 -11.57 5.98 6.30
CA ALA A 368 -11.56 4.93 5.30
C ALA A 368 -10.36 5.14 4.36
N GLY A 369 -9.80 4.10 3.80
CA GLY A 369 -8.79 4.22 2.75
C GLY A 369 -9.41 4.75 1.45
N GLY A 370 -10.53 4.18 1.01
CA GLY A 370 -11.33 4.66 -0.11
C GLY A 370 -12.82 4.55 0.18
N ILE A 371 -13.62 5.46 -0.37
CA ILE A 371 -15.09 5.44 -0.26
C ILE A 371 -15.69 5.22 -1.65
N PHE A 372 -16.52 4.19 -1.77
CA PHE A 372 -17.23 3.81 -2.99
C PHE A 372 -18.70 4.19 -2.86
N MET A 373 -19.14 5.15 -3.68
CA MET A 373 -20.39 5.87 -3.52
C MET A 373 -21.54 5.25 -4.31
N GLY A 374 -22.39 4.47 -3.64
CA GLY A 374 -23.54 3.78 -4.22
C GLY A 374 -23.17 2.49 -4.96
N GLU A 375 -24.18 1.67 -5.25
CA GLU A 375 -24.03 0.31 -5.81
C GLU A 375 -23.32 0.25 -7.19
N HIS A 376 -23.31 1.35 -7.95
CA HIS A 376 -22.64 1.41 -9.26
C HIS A 376 -21.17 1.81 -9.16
N SER A 377 -20.70 2.23 -8.01
CA SER A 377 -19.30 2.57 -7.74
C SER A 377 -18.68 1.47 -6.87
N PHE A 378 -18.77 0.24 -7.33
CA PHE A 378 -18.30 -0.92 -6.58
C PHE A 378 -16.77 -1.02 -6.60
N GLU A 379 -16.24 -1.72 -5.60
CA GLU A 379 -14.82 -1.78 -5.24
C GLU A 379 -13.91 -2.20 -6.39
N VAL A 380 -14.29 -3.24 -7.15
CA VAL A 380 -13.51 -3.77 -8.29
C VAL A 380 -13.22 -2.70 -9.35
N LEU A 381 -14.09 -1.70 -9.52
CA LEU A 381 -13.78 -0.56 -10.41
C LEU A 381 -12.61 0.27 -9.88
N GLY A 382 -12.54 0.48 -8.57
CA GLY A 382 -11.42 1.17 -7.92
C GLY A 382 -10.13 0.37 -8.02
N ASP A 383 -10.20 -0.93 -7.85
CA ASP A 383 -9.04 -1.81 -7.93
C ASP A 383 -8.35 -1.80 -9.30
N TYR A 384 -9.12 -1.54 -10.38
CA TYR A 384 -8.57 -1.69 -11.72
C TYR A 384 -8.65 -0.45 -12.60
N VAL A 385 -9.80 0.23 -12.67
CA VAL A 385 -10.04 1.19 -13.78
C VAL A 385 -10.60 2.55 -13.36
N ALA A 386 -11.07 2.76 -12.14
CA ALA A 386 -11.69 4.03 -11.75
C ALA A 386 -10.73 5.22 -11.81
N GLY A 387 -9.47 5.03 -11.40
CA GLY A 387 -8.42 6.06 -11.45
C GLY A 387 -7.66 6.26 -10.15
N PRO A 388 -8.30 6.41 -8.97
CA PRO A 388 -7.59 6.40 -7.69
C PRO A 388 -6.80 5.11 -7.48
N SER A 389 -5.67 5.20 -6.76
CA SER A 389 -4.86 4.00 -6.47
C SER A 389 -5.54 3.08 -5.47
N HIS A 390 -5.46 1.78 -5.72
CA HIS A 390 -5.89 0.73 -4.81
C HIS A 390 -4.87 0.41 -3.71
N VAL A 391 -3.71 1.06 -3.71
CA VAL A 391 -2.75 0.93 -2.59
C VAL A 391 -3.22 1.83 -1.47
N MET A 392 -3.95 1.24 -0.54
CA MET A 392 -4.66 1.94 0.52
C MET A 392 -4.17 1.51 1.91
N PRO A 393 -4.41 2.34 2.95
CA PRO A 393 -4.05 1.99 4.31
C PRO A 393 -4.95 0.88 4.85
N THR A 394 -4.34 -0.16 5.44
CA THR A 394 -4.99 -1.30 6.07
C THR A 394 -4.79 -1.33 7.57
N GLY A 395 -5.40 -2.26 8.28
CA GLY A 395 -5.16 -2.47 9.72
C GLY A 395 -5.58 -1.30 10.60
N GLY A 396 -6.56 -0.50 10.15
CA GLY A 396 -7.02 0.69 10.86
C GLY A 396 -6.11 1.91 10.70
N SER A 397 -5.09 1.84 9.85
CA SER A 397 -4.18 2.97 9.59
C SER A 397 -4.84 4.10 8.79
N ALA A 398 -6.01 3.89 8.18
CA ALA A 398 -6.80 4.93 7.53
C ALA A 398 -7.21 6.10 8.47
N ARG A 399 -7.01 5.95 9.78
CA ARG A 399 -7.15 7.04 10.77
C ARG A 399 -6.07 8.11 10.65
N PHE A 400 -4.94 7.84 10.04
CA PHE A 400 -3.79 8.75 9.93
C PHE A 400 -2.99 8.61 8.63
N ALA A 401 -3.25 7.60 7.84
CA ALA A 401 -2.61 7.38 6.56
C ALA A 401 -3.59 7.59 5.40
N SER A 402 -3.07 7.83 4.23
CA SER A 402 -3.85 8.08 3.01
C SER A 402 -3.59 7.01 1.96
N PRO A 403 -4.49 6.83 0.98
CA PRO A 403 -4.20 6.09 -0.24
C PRO A 403 -2.99 6.67 -0.95
N LEU A 404 -2.26 5.83 -1.67
CA LEU A 404 -1.13 6.26 -2.49
C LEU A 404 -1.55 7.37 -3.45
N ASN A 405 -0.80 8.47 -3.44
CA ASN A 405 -1.11 9.65 -4.23
C ASN A 405 0.18 10.38 -4.66
N VAL A 406 0.07 11.45 -5.45
CA VAL A 406 1.25 12.18 -5.97
C VAL A 406 2.11 12.81 -4.86
N TRP A 407 1.51 13.16 -3.71
CA TRP A 407 2.23 13.73 -2.57
C TRP A 407 3.21 12.73 -1.92
N ASP A 408 2.98 11.43 -2.10
CA ASP A 408 3.90 10.39 -1.60
C ASP A 408 5.23 10.35 -2.35
N PHE A 409 5.26 10.90 -3.57
CA PHE A 409 6.40 10.87 -4.48
C PHE A 409 7.18 12.18 -4.52
N VAL A 410 6.88 13.12 -3.61
CA VAL A 410 7.57 14.40 -3.50
C VAL A 410 8.07 14.64 -2.09
N HIS A 411 8.98 15.58 -1.95
CA HIS A 411 9.34 16.18 -0.68
C HIS A 411 9.23 17.70 -0.74
N ILE A 412 9.04 18.32 0.41
CA ILE A 412 8.84 19.75 0.56
C ILE A 412 10.10 20.38 1.16
N ILE A 413 10.58 21.47 0.54
CA ILE A 413 11.72 22.25 1.04
C ILE A 413 11.20 23.63 1.39
N SER A 414 11.34 24.07 2.64
CA SER A 414 10.99 25.41 3.07
C SER A 414 12.00 26.43 2.53
N LEU A 415 11.49 27.52 1.96
CA LEU A 415 12.28 28.67 1.49
C LEU A 415 12.07 29.84 2.44
N ILE A 416 13.18 30.44 2.89
CA ILE A 416 13.19 31.63 3.73
C ILE A 416 14.18 32.63 3.11
N ALA A 417 13.68 33.78 2.63
CA ALA A 417 14.46 34.84 2.03
C ALA A 417 13.93 36.20 2.52
N LEU A 418 14.24 36.54 3.78
CA LEU A 418 13.82 37.79 4.39
C LEU A 418 14.64 38.99 3.84
N ASN A 419 14.02 40.16 3.77
CA ASN A 419 14.67 41.38 3.45
C ASN A 419 15.40 41.97 4.70
N PRO A 420 16.38 42.89 4.52
CA PRO A 420 17.15 43.44 5.64
C PRO A 420 16.31 44.20 6.68
N ALA A 421 15.24 44.91 6.26
CA ALA A 421 14.39 45.64 7.16
C ALA A 421 13.64 44.71 8.11
N THR A 422 13.03 43.66 7.57
CA THR A 422 12.36 42.62 8.37
C THR A 422 13.34 41.88 9.28
N THR A 423 14.54 41.58 8.77
CA THR A 423 15.57 40.93 9.59
C THR A 423 15.96 41.82 10.79
N ALA A 424 16.16 43.14 10.59
CA ALA A 424 16.45 44.06 11.68
C ALA A 424 15.34 44.15 12.72
N GLU A 425 14.09 44.01 12.30
CA GLU A 425 12.90 44.02 13.19
C GLU A 425 12.77 42.73 14.02
N ILE A 426 12.89 41.57 13.40
CA ILE A 426 12.57 40.29 14.08
C ILE A 426 13.80 39.60 14.70
N ALA A 427 15.02 39.93 14.29
CA ALA A 427 16.23 39.30 14.86
C ALA A 427 16.37 39.54 16.39
N PRO A 428 16.05 40.73 16.97
CA PRO A 428 16.03 40.89 18.41
C PRO A 428 15.03 39.97 19.14
N LEU A 429 13.93 39.64 18.51
CA LEU A 429 12.94 38.71 19.07
C LEU A 429 13.50 37.28 19.06
N ALA A 430 14.13 36.88 17.97
CA ALA A 430 14.80 35.58 17.86
C ALA A 430 15.91 35.43 18.91
N ALA A 431 16.74 36.49 19.13
CA ALA A 431 17.79 36.49 20.13
C ALA A 431 17.25 36.31 21.57
N ARG A 432 16.09 36.93 21.89
CA ARG A 432 15.43 36.75 23.21
C ARG A 432 14.95 35.30 23.40
N ILE A 433 14.31 34.71 22.40
CA ILE A 433 13.86 33.34 22.46
C ILE A 433 15.06 32.40 22.64
N ALA A 434 16.10 32.56 21.82
CA ALA A 434 17.30 31.73 21.89
C ALA A 434 17.97 31.79 23.31
N ARG A 435 18.00 32.98 23.92
CA ARG A 435 18.52 33.11 25.30
C ARG A 435 17.60 32.42 26.34
N ALA A 436 16.31 32.54 26.17
CA ALA A 436 15.36 31.81 27.05
C ALA A 436 15.56 30.27 26.97
N GLU A 437 16.01 29.78 25.84
CA GLU A 437 16.36 28.37 25.61
C GLU A 437 17.81 28.02 26.04
N GLY A 438 18.61 29.03 26.47
CA GLY A 438 20.00 28.85 26.84
C GLY A 438 20.98 28.76 25.64
N LEU A 439 20.54 29.13 24.43
CA LEU A 439 21.26 28.99 23.17
C LEU A 439 21.98 30.31 22.78
N GLU A 440 23.03 30.69 23.50
CA GLU A 440 23.70 31.98 23.33
C GLU A 440 24.34 32.16 21.92
N ALA A 441 24.83 31.10 21.29
CA ALA A 441 25.38 31.19 19.94
C ALA A 441 24.28 31.56 18.90
N HIS A 442 23.06 31.05 19.07
CA HIS A 442 21.90 31.43 18.26
C HIS A 442 21.53 32.90 18.49
N ALA A 443 21.50 33.32 19.75
CA ALA A 443 21.21 34.70 20.10
C ALA A 443 22.22 35.68 19.47
N ARG A 444 23.52 35.42 19.57
CA ARG A 444 24.55 36.23 18.94
C ARG A 444 24.44 36.27 17.43
N SER A 445 24.08 35.16 16.78
CA SER A 445 23.85 35.15 15.34
C SER A 445 22.72 36.10 14.91
N ALA A 446 21.68 36.22 15.72
CA ALA A 446 20.61 37.19 15.50
C ALA A 446 21.05 38.63 15.84
N ASP A 447 21.76 38.85 16.95
CA ASP A 447 22.25 40.16 17.34
C ASP A 447 23.14 40.82 16.27
N PHE A 448 24.05 40.06 15.64
CA PHE A 448 24.88 40.55 14.55
C PHE A 448 24.09 41.06 13.34
N ARG A 449 22.86 40.62 13.16
CA ARG A 449 22.00 41.01 12.05
C ARG A 449 20.90 41.99 12.42
N SER A 450 20.78 42.31 13.70
CA SER A 450 19.83 43.31 14.23
C SER A 450 20.45 44.71 14.29
N ALA A 451 21.79 44.82 14.33
CA ALA A 451 22.46 46.11 14.34
C ALA A 451 22.26 46.81 12.99
N LYS A 452 21.78 48.06 13.02
CA LYS A 452 21.82 48.93 11.84
C LYS A 452 23.31 49.12 11.46
N SER A 453 23.70 48.46 10.35
CA SER A 453 25.00 48.74 9.72
C SER A 453 25.06 50.17 9.15
#